data_1454cc856bc8219127e9c52569cf4a55
#
_entry.id   1454cc856bc8219127e9c52569cf4a55
#
_cell.length_a   1.000
_cell.length_b   1.000
_cell.length_c   1.000
_cell.angle_alpha   90.00
_cell.angle_beta   90.00
_cell.angle_gamma   90.00
#
_symmetry.space_group_name_H-M   'P 1'
#
loop_
_entity.id
_entity.type
_entity.pdbx_description
1 polymer ?
#
loop_
_entity_poly.entity_id
_entity_poly.type
_entity_poly.pdbx_seq_one_letter_code
_entity_poly.pdbx_strand_id
1 'polypeptide(L)'
;MKEQIVISRKDIIWGYVTLFFQMASGLITLPLILKMLSAEEIGMNYLMLTVGSLVSLFDFGFAPQFGRNITYVFAGAQALKKEGVDIGGGSVNYRLLSTMISVAKSVYCILAVVVLLIMLTLGTAYIYKVTHGFKDVHNSLLIWIVYSISVFFKVYYTYYSSLLIGKGLIMESKKAILASNLLYIILAFVTLIMGFGLLGISIANLIAPFIGRYLSYKFFFTPRFCYELSQYHVAANEKWALFKIIWYNAQKLGLVFIGSYAINKCSMFLAGLYLSLEEIASYGLMIQLMTVVTIVSTTFFTVSEPEFAALRVDNKREALIQKFAFTMNIYYILFLIGCICFVLLAPFILNLIDS
;
A
#
# COMPACT_ATOMS: atom_id res chain seq x y z
N MET A 1 -9.71 -32.42 0.69
CA MET A 1 -10.57 -31.50 1.44
C MET A 1 -10.53 -30.15 0.72
N LYS A 2 -11.67 -29.61 0.31
CA LYS A 2 -11.74 -28.21 -0.18
C LYS A 2 -11.40 -27.30 0.99
N GLU A 3 -10.25 -26.64 0.96
CA GLU A 3 -10.01 -25.49 1.84
C GLU A 3 -10.91 -24.35 1.37
N GLN A 4 -12.13 -24.29 1.89
CA GLN A 4 -12.99 -23.13 1.68
C GLN A 4 -12.36 -21.97 2.43
N ILE A 5 -11.99 -20.92 1.70
CA ILE A 5 -11.53 -19.66 2.28
C ILE A 5 -12.73 -19.02 2.94
N VAL A 6 -12.82 -19.15 4.27
CA VAL A 6 -13.87 -18.52 5.09
C VAL A 6 -13.27 -17.32 5.78
N ILE A 7 -13.73 -16.12 5.42
CA ILE A 7 -13.33 -14.88 6.11
C ILE A 7 -13.90 -14.91 7.54
N SER A 8 -13.02 -14.93 8.52
CA SER A 8 -13.38 -14.96 9.93
C SER A 8 -13.59 -13.55 10.47
N ARG A 9 -14.36 -13.43 11.57
CA ARG A 9 -14.48 -12.15 12.30
C ARG A 9 -13.11 -11.60 12.73
N LYS A 10 -12.15 -12.48 13.01
CA LYS A 10 -10.77 -12.09 13.34
C LYS A 10 -10.07 -11.40 12.19
N ASP A 11 -10.26 -11.85 10.93
CA ASP A 11 -9.68 -11.22 9.74
C ASP A 11 -10.18 -9.78 9.59
N ILE A 12 -11.46 -9.56 9.84
CA ILE A 12 -12.09 -8.24 9.79
C ILE A 12 -11.50 -7.34 10.89
N ILE A 13 -11.47 -7.80 12.14
CA ILE A 13 -10.92 -7.04 13.27
C ILE A 13 -9.45 -6.67 13.02
N TRP A 14 -8.61 -7.62 12.59
CA TRP A 14 -7.22 -7.35 12.26
C TRP A 14 -7.06 -6.41 11.06
N GLY A 15 -8.00 -6.46 10.12
CA GLY A 15 -8.11 -5.48 9.04
C GLY A 15 -8.24 -4.05 9.57
N TYR A 16 -9.21 -3.81 10.48
CA TYR A 16 -9.41 -2.49 11.11
C TYR A 16 -8.23 -2.06 11.98
N VAL A 17 -7.71 -2.95 12.81
CA VAL A 17 -6.52 -2.66 13.62
C VAL A 17 -5.36 -2.22 12.74
N THR A 18 -5.13 -2.93 11.64
CA THR A 18 -4.04 -2.58 10.71
C THR A 18 -4.29 -1.24 10.01
N LEU A 19 -5.51 -0.98 9.55
CA LEU A 19 -5.88 0.31 8.95
C LEU A 19 -5.69 1.45 9.95
N PHE A 20 -6.16 1.27 11.19
CA PHE A 20 -5.97 2.26 12.26
C PHE A 20 -4.48 2.56 12.47
N PHE A 21 -3.62 1.55 12.62
CA PHE A 21 -2.18 1.76 12.81
C PHE A 21 -1.47 2.29 11.56
N GLN A 22 -1.92 1.97 10.36
CA GLN A 22 -1.39 2.60 9.14
C GLN A 22 -1.66 4.11 9.09
N MET A 23 -2.86 4.51 9.48
CA MET A 23 -3.24 5.92 9.58
C MET A 23 -2.57 6.60 10.77
N ALA A 24 -2.63 5.94 11.94
CA ALA A 24 -2.05 6.44 13.16
C ALA A 24 -0.53 6.58 13.05
N SER A 25 0.17 5.77 12.23
CA SER A 25 1.61 5.90 12.07
C SER A 25 2.02 7.29 11.60
N GLY A 26 1.32 7.83 10.59
CA GLY A 26 1.53 9.19 10.10
C GLY A 26 1.18 10.26 11.14
N LEU A 27 0.11 10.06 11.92
CA LEU A 27 -0.32 11.00 12.95
C LEU A 27 0.55 10.93 14.21
N ILE A 28 0.97 9.73 14.62
CA ILE A 28 1.84 9.55 15.81
C ILE A 28 3.23 10.12 15.56
N THR A 29 3.77 9.97 14.36
CA THR A 29 5.08 10.53 14.01
C THR A 29 5.02 12.02 13.69
N LEU A 30 3.85 12.56 13.34
CA LEU A 30 3.68 13.95 12.90
C LEU A 30 4.18 14.98 13.94
N PRO A 31 3.76 14.95 15.22
CA PRO A 31 4.23 15.94 16.20
C PRO A 31 5.75 15.94 16.34
N LEU A 32 6.37 14.75 16.26
CA LEU A 32 7.82 14.64 16.34
C LEU A 32 8.50 15.17 15.08
N ILE A 33 7.95 14.89 13.91
CA ILE A 33 8.42 15.41 12.62
C ILE A 33 8.38 16.94 12.64
N LEU A 34 7.25 17.52 13.04
CA LEU A 34 7.06 18.99 13.08
C LEU A 34 7.98 19.68 14.10
N LYS A 35 8.33 19.00 15.19
CA LYS A 35 9.24 19.54 16.23
C LYS A 35 10.72 19.36 15.90
N MET A 36 11.10 18.31 15.16
CA MET A 36 12.50 17.88 15.00
C MET A 36 13.07 18.17 13.62
N LEU A 37 12.23 18.39 12.61
CA LEU A 37 12.64 18.66 11.24
C LEU A 37 12.44 20.14 10.89
N SER A 38 13.30 20.66 10.00
CA SER A 38 13.07 21.97 9.39
C SER A 38 11.88 21.94 8.42
N ALA A 39 11.32 23.11 8.09
CA ALA A 39 10.21 23.21 7.13
C ALA A 39 10.59 22.63 5.76
N GLU A 40 11.84 22.85 5.32
CA GLU A 40 12.36 22.32 4.06
C GLU A 40 12.48 20.79 4.09
N GLU A 41 12.93 20.21 5.21
CA GLU A 41 12.98 18.76 5.39
C GLU A 41 11.59 18.12 5.37
N ILE A 42 10.59 18.78 6.00
CA ILE A 42 9.19 18.37 5.98
C ILE A 42 8.64 18.42 4.55
N GLY A 43 8.90 19.53 3.83
CA GLY A 43 8.51 19.68 2.43
C GLY A 43 9.12 18.60 1.55
N MET A 44 10.42 18.33 1.68
CA MET A 44 11.10 17.27 0.97
C MET A 44 10.52 15.89 1.31
N ASN A 45 10.18 15.64 2.58
CA ASN A 45 9.55 14.38 2.98
C ASN A 45 8.20 14.14 2.25
N TYR A 46 7.34 15.16 2.18
CA TYR A 46 6.06 15.05 1.45
C TYR A 46 6.25 14.83 -0.05
N LEU A 47 7.24 15.49 -0.66
CA LEU A 47 7.56 15.24 -2.07
C LEU A 47 8.08 13.82 -2.30
N MET A 48 8.98 13.34 -1.43
CA MET A 48 9.49 11.97 -1.48
C MET A 48 8.35 10.96 -1.38
N LEU A 49 7.43 11.13 -0.43
CA LEU A 49 6.24 10.27 -0.28
C LEU A 49 5.35 10.33 -1.53
N THR A 50 5.20 11.49 -2.14
CA THR A 50 4.40 11.67 -3.37
C THR A 50 5.04 10.96 -4.56
N VAL A 51 6.34 11.17 -4.79
CA VAL A 51 7.07 10.45 -5.84
C VAL A 51 7.09 8.94 -5.57
N GLY A 52 7.29 8.53 -4.31
CA GLY A 52 7.20 7.12 -3.91
C GLY A 52 5.82 6.51 -4.15
N SER A 53 4.75 7.28 -4.06
CA SER A 53 3.39 6.81 -4.35
C SER A 53 3.12 6.60 -5.85
N LEU A 54 3.90 7.23 -6.76
CA LEU A 54 3.88 6.93 -8.20
C LEU A 54 4.12 5.44 -8.49
N VAL A 55 4.82 4.77 -7.57
CA VAL A 55 5.09 3.34 -7.65
C VAL A 55 3.82 2.51 -7.74
N SER A 56 2.74 2.96 -7.10
CA SER A 56 1.44 2.27 -7.19
C SER A 56 0.88 2.22 -8.62
N LEU A 57 1.30 3.15 -9.48
CA LEU A 57 0.93 3.13 -10.91
C LEU A 57 1.59 1.96 -11.64
N PHE A 58 2.82 1.62 -11.26
CA PHE A 58 3.57 0.53 -11.88
C PHE A 58 3.08 -0.86 -11.46
N ASP A 59 2.32 -0.97 -10.36
CA ASP A 59 1.69 -2.23 -9.98
C ASP A 59 0.64 -2.68 -11.03
N PHE A 60 0.06 -1.76 -11.80
CA PHE A 60 -0.95 -2.04 -12.84
C PHE A 60 -2.02 -3.05 -12.43
N GLY A 61 -2.32 -3.16 -11.14
CA GLY A 61 -3.28 -4.13 -10.62
C GLY A 61 -2.76 -5.56 -10.54
N PHE A 62 -1.45 -5.78 -10.62
CA PHE A 62 -0.87 -7.11 -10.47
C PHE A 62 -1.16 -7.71 -9.09
N ALA A 63 -1.09 -6.91 -8.00
CA ALA A 63 -1.32 -7.40 -6.65
C ALA A 63 -2.70 -8.06 -6.48
N PRO A 64 -3.83 -7.40 -6.80
CA PRO A 64 -5.14 -8.05 -6.70
C PRO A 64 -5.32 -9.20 -7.69
N GLN A 65 -4.69 -9.14 -8.88
CA GLN A 65 -4.76 -10.24 -9.85
C GLN A 65 -4.01 -11.48 -9.36
N PHE A 66 -2.81 -11.33 -8.81
CA PHE A 66 -2.10 -12.45 -8.21
C PHE A 66 -2.88 -13.02 -7.03
N GLY A 67 -3.38 -12.18 -6.12
CA GLY A 67 -4.21 -12.62 -5.00
C GLY A 67 -5.40 -13.48 -5.46
N ARG A 68 -6.20 -12.95 -6.40
CA ARG A 68 -7.37 -13.65 -6.95
C ARG A 68 -7.00 -14.98 -7.63
N ASN A 69 -5.98 -15.00 -8.48
CA ASN A 69 -5.61 -16.20 -9.20
C ASN A 69 -5.02 -17.26 -8.26
N ILE A 70 -4.29 -16.88 -7.22
CA ILE A 70 -3.81 -17.78 -6.18
C ILE A 70 -5.00 -18.38 -5.41
N THR A 71 -6.02 -17.57 -5.09
CA THR A 71 -7.28 -18.06 -4.50
C THR A 71 -7.92 -19.15 -5.38
N TYR A 72 -7.96 -18.95 -6.70
CA TYR A 72 -8.49 -19.97 -7.60
C TYR A 72 -7.69 -21.27 -7.57
N VAL A 73 -6.36 -21.20 -7.51
CA VAL A 73 -5.51 -22.39 -7.40
C VAL A 73 -5.77 -23.14 -6.10
N PHE A 74 -5.91 -22.45 -4.97
CA PHE A 74 -6.28 -23.07 -3.69
C PHE A 74 -7.70 -23.62 -3.69
N ALA A 75 -8.61 -23.04 -4.47
CA ALA A 75 -9.97 -23.56 -4.68
C ALA A 75 -10.03 -24.77 -5.64
N GLY A 76 -8.87 -25.24 -6.18
CA GLY A 76 -8.77 -26.43 -7.03
C GLY A 76 -8.76 -26.14 -8.53
N ALA A 77 -8.47 -24.92 -8.95
CA ALA A 77 -8.29 -24.61 -10.37
C ALA A 77 -7.10 -25.37 -10.96
N GLN A 78 -7.32 -26.05 -12.09
CA GLN A 78 -6.28 -26.80 -12.79
C GLN A 78 -5.59 -25.98 -13.89
N ALA A 79 -6.30 -24.99 -14.46
CA ALA A 79 -5.75 -24.05 -15.41
C ALA A 79 -6.42 -22.68 -15.22
N LEU A 80 -5.66 -21.61 -15.49
CA LEU A 80 -6.15 -20.24 -15.52
C LEU A 80 -6.35 -19.81 -16.98
N LYS A 81 -7.44 -19.08 -17.23
CA LYS A 81 -7.79 -18.53 -18.53
C LYS A 81 -7.87 -17.00 -18.45
N LYS A 82 -7.82 -16.32 -19.59
CA LYS A 82 -8.05 -14.85 -19.67
C LYS A 82 -9.41 -14.49 -19.07
N GLU A 83 -10.43 -15.29 -19.34
CA GLU A 83 -11.77 -15.17 -18.78
C GLU A 83 -12.20 -16.53 -18.22
N GLY A 84 -12.52 -16.53 -16.92
CA GLY A 84 -12.87 -17.75 -16.18
C GLY A 84 -11.69 -18.60 -15.72
N VAL A 85 -12.02 -19.77 -15.17
CA VAL A 85 -11.08 -20.77 -14.62
C VAL A 85 -11.61 -22.16 -14.91
N ASP A 86 -10.72 -23.12 -15.20
CA ASP A 86 -11.07 -24.54 -15.21
C ASP A 86 -11.03 -25.09 -13.79
N ILE A 87 -12.21 -25.30 -13.23
CA ILE A 87 -12.36 -25.93 -11.90
C ILE A 87 -12.45 -27.45 -12.11
N GLY A 88 -11.34 -28.14 -11.95
CA GLY A 88 -11.26 -29.59 -12.06
C GLY A 88 -10.83 -30.20 -10.74
N GLY A 89 -11.76 -30.65 -9.91
CA GLY A 89 -11.51 -31.67 -8.92
C GLY A 89 -10.68 -31.34 -7.67
N GLY A 90 -11.05 -30.37 -6.86
CA GLY A 90 -10.91 -30.39 -5.38
C GLY A 90 -9.51 -30.39 -4.70
N SER A 91 -8.42 -30.65 -5.39
CA SER A 91 -7.05 -30.60 -4.84
C SER A 91 -6.26 -29.42 -5.36
N VAL A 92 -5.35 -28.89 -4.53
CA VAL A 92 -4.46 -27.79 -4.92
C VAL A 92 -3.50 -28.25 -6.00
N ASN A 93 -3.43 -27.53 -7.13
CA ASN A 93 -2.45 -27.80 -8.17
C ASN A 93 -1.12 -27.10 -7.81
N TYR A 94 -0.21 -27.85 -7.18
CA TYR A 94 1.09 -27.32 -6.73
C TYR A 94 2.00 -26.90 -7.89
N ARG A 95 1.90 -27.53 -9.08
CA ARG A 95 2.65 -27.12 -10.26
C ARG A 95 2.21 -25.71 -10.72
N LEU A 96 0.90 -25.50 -10.84
CA LEU A 96 0.34 -24.20 -11.20
C LEU A 96 0.69 -23.15 -10.14
N LEU A 97 0.62 -23.51 -8.85
CA LEU A 97 0.98 -22.63 -7.75
C LEU A 97 2.46 -22.25 -7.76
N SER A 98 3.37 -23.21 -8.00
CA SER A 98 4.81 -22.96 -8.14
C SER A 98 5.09 -22.00 -9.31
N THR A 99 4.40 -22.20 -10.44
CA THR A 99 4.47 -21.29 -11.60
C THR A 99 3.98 -19.89 -11.24
N MET A 100 2.85 -19.78 -10.54
CA MET A 100 2.30 -18.49 -10.07
C MET A 100 3.27 -17.74 -9.17
N ILE A 101 3.84 -18.41 -8.18
CA ILE A 101 4.83 -17.81 -7.25
C ILE A 101 6.06 -17.33 -8.03
N SER A 102 6.55 -18.15 -8.97
CA SER A 102 7.70 -17.81 -9.80
C SER A 102 7.43 -16.60 -10.70
N VAL A 103 6.25 -16.54 -11.33
CA VAL A 103 5.82 -15.37 -12.16
C VAL A 103 5.68 -14.14 -11.28
N ALA A 104 5.01 -14.23 -10.13
CA ALA A 104 4.86 -13.10 -9.22
C ALA A 104 6.21 -12.54 -8.78
N LYS A 105 7.14 -13.41 -8.34
CA LYS A 105 8.50 -13.01 -7.96
C LYS A 105 9.24 -12.32 -9.11
N SER A 106 9.15 -12.84 -10.33
CA SER A 106 9.83 -12.24 -11.50
C SER A 106 9.21 -10.91 -11.89
N VAL A 107 7.87 -10.80 -11.91
CA VAL A 107 7.16 -9.55 -12.23
C VAL A 107 7.53 -8.45 -11.23
N TYR A 108 7.43 -8.73 -9.94
CA TYR A 108 7.76 -7.73 -8.92
C TYR A 108 9.25 -7.39 -8.84
N CYS A 109 10.13 -8.33 -9.20
CA CYS A 109 11.56 -8.01 -9.36
C CYS A 109 11.79 -7.02 -10.50
N ILE A 110 11.20 -7.26 -11.67
CA ILE A 110 11.31 -6.36 -12.82
C ILE A 110 10.70 -4.99 -12.50
N LEU A 111 9.50 -4.96 -11.92
CA LEU A 111 8.83 -3.72 -11.52
C LEU A 111 9.69 -2.93 -10.52
N ALA A 112 10.26 -3.59 -9.51
CA ALA A 112 11.11 -2.94 -8.52
C ALA A 112 12.38 -2.34 -9.15
N VAL A 113 13.01 -3.04 -10.09
CA VAL A 113 14.17 -2.53 -10.84
C VAL A 113 13.79 -1.33 -11.71
N VAL A 114 12.68 -1.43 -12.46
CA VAL A 114 12.19 -0.32 -13.31
C VAL A 114 11.89 0.92 -12.46
N VAL A 115 11.20 0.73 -11.33
CA VAL A 115 10.89 1.81 -10.39
C VAL A 115 12.17 2.44 -9.84
N LEU A 116 13.14 1.63 -9.41
CA LEU A 116 14.42 2.14 -8.90
C LEU A 116 15.15 2.96 -9.97
N LEU A 117 15.21 2.50 -11.21
CA LEU A 117 15.81 3.24 -12.31
C LEU A 117 15.10 4.59 -12.56
N ILE A 118 13.77 4.60 -12.55
CA ILE A 118 12.99 5.84 -12.70
C ILE A 118 13.25 6.79 -11.52
N MET A 119 13.28 6.29 -10.30
CA MET A 119 13.59 7.12 -9.13
C MET A 119 15.00 7.69 -9.18
N LEU A 120 15.99 6.88 -9.54
CA LEU A 120 17.39 7.33 -9.62
C LEU A 120 17.68 8.25 -10.82
N THR A 121 16.83 8.27 -11.85
CA THR A 121 16.97 9.16 -13.01
C THR A 121 16.01 10.33 -12.93
N LEU A 122 14.76 10.13 -13.36
CA LEU A 122 13.74 11.18 -13.40
C LEU A 122 13.40 11.72 -12.00
N GLY A 123 13.31 10.85 -11.01
CA GLY A 123 13.07 11.25 -9.62
C GLY A 123 14.21 12.10 -9.07
N THR A 124 15.47 11.72 -9.34
CA THR A 124 16.63 12.52 -8.92
C THR A 124 16.65 13.88 -9.61
N ALA A 125 16.33 13.96 -10.90
CA ALA A 125 16.24 15.25 -11.61
C ALA A 125 15.12 16.13 -11.03
N TYR A 126 13.99 15.55 -10.66
CA TYR A 126 12.89 16.26 -10.00
C TYR A 126 13.32 16.80 -8.63
N ILE A 127 13.87 15.96 -7.75
CA ILE A 127 14.33 16.37 -6.42
C ILE A 127 15.46 17.41 -6.54
N TYR A 128 16.41 17.23 -7.45
CA TYR A 128 17.46 18.23 -7.73
C TYR A 128 16.89 19.61 -8.05
N LYS A 129 15.85 19.65 -8.91
CA LYS A 129 15.17 20.90 -9.26
C LYS A 129 14.48 21.55 -8.06
N VAL A 130 13.76 20.76 -7.28
CA VAL A 130 12.93 21.26 -6.15
C VAL A 130 13.77 21.68 -4.96
N THR A 131 14.94 21.04 -4.74
CA THR A 131 15.88 21.38 -3.65
C THR A 131 16.99 22.35 -4.08
N HIS A 132 16.79 23.11 -5.16
CA HIS A 132 17.78 24.04 -5.72
C HIS A 132 19.20 23.48 -5.80
N GLY A 133 19.32 22.27 -6.37
CA GLY A 133 20.60 21.57 -6.53
C GLY A 133 21.11 20.89 -5.26
N PHE A 134 20.20 20.31 -4.48
CA PHE A 134 20.48 19.63 -3.20
C PHE A 134 21.02 20.57 -2.09
N LYS A 135 20.70 21.87 -2.15
CA LYS A 135 21.24 22.86 -1.21
C LYS A 135 20.31 23.14 -0.02
N ASP A 136 18.98 23.05 -0.23
CA ASP A 136 17.99 23.47 0.76
C ASP A 136 17.92 22.51 1.96
N VAL A 137 18.25 21.22 1.75
CA VAL A 137 18.24 20.19 2.79
C VAL A 137 19.60 19.52 2.88
N HIS A 138 20.15 19.44 4.10
CA HIS A 138 21.43 18.78 4.33
C HIS A 138 21.36 17.29 3.96
N ASN A 139 22.38 16.80 3.23
CA ASN A 139 22.45 15.40 2.75
C ASN A 139 21.23 14.94 1.90
N SER A 140 20.51 15.86 1.26
CA SER A 140 19.30 15.57 0.49
C SER A 140 19.47 14.48 -0.57
N LEU A 141 20.61 14.43 -1.26
CA LEU A 141 20.92 13.36 -2.21
C LEU A 141 21.02 11.98 -1.54
N LEU A 142 21.71 11.88 -0.40
CA LEU A 142 21.81 10.62 0.36
C LEU A 142 20.45 10.17 0.86
N ILE A 143 19.67 11.09 1.42
CA ILE A 143 18.31 10.86 1.88
C ILE A 143 17.45 10.30 0.74
N TRP A 144 17.52 10.91 -0.44
CA TRP A 144 16.79 10.48 -1.63
C TRP A 144 17.21 9.09 -2.12
N ILE A 145 18.49 8.77 -2.14
CA ILE A 145 19.02 7.45 -2.53
C ILE A 145 18.52 6.37 -1.55
N VAL A 146 18.66 6.60 -0.24
CA VAL A 146 18.18 5.66 0.79
C VAL A 146 16.67 5.43 0.66
N TYR A 147 15.91 6.49 0.45
CA TYR A 147 14.47 6.40 0.22
C TYR A 147 14.14 5.61 -1.06
N SER A 148 14.85 5.86 -2.17
CA SER A 148 14.66 5.13 -3.43
C SER A 148 14.90 3.62 -3.29
N ILE A 149 15.94 3.25 -2.54
CA ILE A 149 16.21 1.84 -2.19
C ILE A 149 15.08 1.27 -1.30
N SER A 150 14.54 2.05 -0.37
CA SER A 150 13.41 1.60 0.45
C SER A 150 12.17 1.30 -0.39
N VAL A 151 11.90 2.14 -1.39
CA VAL A 151 10.78 1.96 -2.33
C VAL A 151 10.99 0.70 -3.17
N PHE A 152 12.22 0.44 -3.65
CA PHE A 152 12.54 -0.81 -4.34
C PHE A 152 12.14 -2.04 -3.52
N PHE A 153 12.54 -2.13 -2.26
CA PHE A 153 12.19 -3.27 -1.42
C PHE A 153 10.70 -3.35 -1.11
N LYS A 154 10.02 -2.21 -0.92
CA LYS A 154 8.55 -2.18 -0.74
C LYS A 154 7.83 -2.78 -1.94
N VAL A 155 8.21 -2.38 -3.16
CA VAL A 155 7.65 -2.94 -4.40
C VAL A 155 7.95 -4.43 -4.51
N TYR A 156 9.21 -4.80 -4.36
CA TYR A 156 9.63 -6.19 -4.49
C TYR A 156 8.90 -7.11 -3.53
N TYR A 157 8.62 -6.68 -2.30
CA TYR A 157 7.95 -7.51 -1.31
C TYR A 157 6.42 -7.52 -1.40
N THR A 158 5.81 -6.73 -2.28
CA THR A 158 4.34 -6.67 -2.45
C THR A 158 3.75 -8.04 -2.79
N TYR A 159 4.44 -8.89 -3.56
CA TYR A 159 3.93 -10.21 -3.92
C TYR A 159 3.66 -11.11 -2.70
N TYR A 160 4.35 -10.95 -1.58
CA TYR A 160 4.06 -11.72 -0.36
C TYR A 160 2.66 -11.48 0.18
N SER A 161 2.19 -10.22 0.13
CA SER A 161 0.81 -9.89 0.53
C SER A 161 -0.20 -10.59 -0.39
N SER A 162 0.03 -10.59 -1.70
CA SER A 162 -0.82 -11.29 -2.66
C SER A 162 -0.84 -12.82 -2.42
N LEU A 163 0.31 -13.42 -2.05
CA LEU A 163 0.39 -14.83 -1.70
C LEU A 163 -0.44 -15.17 -0.45
N LEU A 164 -0.30 -14.36 0.61
CA LEU A 164 -1.02 -14.58 1.86
C LEU A 164 -2.53 -14.42 1.68
N ILE A 165 -2.95 -13.31 1.05
CA ILE A 165 -4.37 -13.04 0.78
C ILE A 165 -4.96 -14.14 -0.11
N GLY A 166 -4.24 -14.54 -1.16
CA GLY A 166 -4.68 -15.59 -2.07
C GLY A 166 -4.83 -16.97 -1.43
N LYS A 167 -4.03 -17.26 -0.40
CA LYS A 167 -4.16 -18.48 0.42
C LYS A 167 -5.25 -18.38 1.50
N GLY A 168 -5.87 -17.20 1.68
CA GLY A 168 -6.85 -16.96 2.75
C GLY A 168 -6.22 -16.59 4.10
N LEU A 169 -4.90 -16.35 4.16
CA LEU A 169 -4.17 -15.93 5.36
C LEU A 169 -4.24 -14.40 5.53
N ILE A 170 -5.47 -13.87 5.58
CA ILE A 170 -5.71 -12.41 5.63
C ILE A 170 -5.18 -11.84 6.94
N MET A 171 -5.48 -12.48 8.07
CA MET A 171 -5.02 -12.06 9.39
C MET A 171 -3.47 -12.01 9.46
N GLU A 172 -2.80 -13.02 8.93
CA GLU A 172 -1.34 -13.10 8.89
C GLU A 172 -0.73 -11.99 8.02
N SER A 173 -1.35 -11.68 6.88
CA SER A 173 -0.96 -10.56 6.02
C SER A 173 -1.09 -9.24 6.79
N LYS A 174 -2.21 -9.02 7.51
CA LYS A 174 -2.42 -7.83 8.32
C LYS A 174 -1.44 -7.71 9.49
N LYS A 175 -1.11 -8.82 10.17
CA LYS A 175 -0.08 -8.86 11.22
C LYS A 175 1.30 -8.48 10.68
N ALA A 176 1.69 -8.97 9.49
CA ALA A 176 2.97 -8.63 8.89
C ALA A 176 3.07 -7.14 8.54
N ILE A 177 1.99 -6.55 8.00
CA ILE A 177 1.91 -5.11 7.72
C ILE A 177 1.98 -4.30 9.01
N LEU A 178 1.23 -4.70 10.05
CA LEU A 178 1.23 -4.04 11.35
C LEU A 178 2.63 -4.06 12.00
N ALA A 179 3.31 -5.20 11.97
CA ALA A 179 4.67 -5.31 12.48
C ALA A 179 5.65 -4.39 11.75
N SER A 180 5.54 -4.26 10.41
CA SER A 180 6.32 -3.29 9.64
C SER A 180 6.04 -1.86 10.08
N ASN A 181 4.77 -1.48 10.25
CA ASN A 181 4.40 -0.13 10.65
C ASN A 181 4.87 0.21 12.07
N LEU A 182 4.74 -0.74 13.00
CA LEU A 182 5.24 -0.56 14.38
C LEU A 182 6.76 -0.40 14.39
N LEU A 183 7.49 -1.23 13.65
CA LEU A 183 8.94 -1.08 13.55
C LEU A 183 9.33 0.25 12.91
N TYR A 184 8.60 0.71 11.88
CA TYR A 184 8.80 2.03 11.30
C TYR A 184 8.64 3.14 12.33
N ILE A 185 7.55 3.14 13.11
CA ILE A 185 7.29 4.14 14.15
C ILE A 185 8.43 4.15 15.18
N ILE A 186 8.82 2.98 15.68
CA ILE A 186 9.89 2.86 16.67
C ILE A 186 11.22 3.38 16.11
N LEU A 187 11.60 2.98 14.90
CA LEU A 187 12.85 3.42 14.28
C LEU A 187 12.83 4.91 13.96
N ALA A 188 11.72 5.43 13.42
CA ALA A 188 11.57 6.85 13.14
C ALA A 188 11.69 7.67 14.41
N PHE A 189 11.04 7.24 15.50
CA PHE A 189 11.12 7.90 16.80
C PHE A 189 12.56 7.90 17.35
N VAL A 190 13.22 6.74 17.36
CA VAL A 190 14.59 6.62 17.86
C VAL A 190 15.57 7.47 17.03
N THR A 191 15.50 7.39 15.70
CA THR A 191 16.44 8.11 14.82
C THR A 191 16.21 9.62 14.83
N LEU A 192 14.97 10.09 14.99
CA LEU A 192 14.67 11.51 15.17
C LEU A 192 15.24 12.03 16.48
N ILE A 193 15.03 11.34 17.62
CA ILE A 193 15.60 11.75 18.91
C ILE A 193 17.14 11.75 18.87
N MET A 194 17.75 10.84 18.11
CA MET A 194 19.21 10.82 17.92
C MET A 194 19.72 11.95 17.00
N GLY A 195 18.83 12.79 16.45
CA GLY A 195 19.20 13.94 15.62
C GLY A 195 19.52 13.59 14.14
N PHE A 196 19.15 12.41 13.66
CA PHE A 196 19.37 12.04 12.25
C PHE A 196 18.44 12.76 11.27
N GLY A 197 17.47 13.55 11.73
CA GLY A 197 16.57 14.32 10.87
C GLY A 197 15.82 13.44 9.84
N LEU A 198 15.64 13.97 8.65
CA LEU A 198 14.95 13.28 7.54
C LEU A 198 15.69 12.00 7.08
N LEU A 199 17.02 11.94 7.25
CA LEU A 199 17.80 10.72 6.97
C LEU A 199 17.33 9.55 7.85
N GLY A 200 17.04 9.82 9.14
CA GLY A 200 16.54 8.81 10.07
C GLY A 200 15.19 8.23 9.64
N ILE A 201 14.28 9.06 9.16
CA ILE A 201 12.98 8.64 8.61
C ILE A 201 13.20 7.75 7.36
N SER A 202 14.13 8.12 6.48
CA SER A 202 14.45 7.33 5.27
C SER A 202 15.05 5.97 5.62
N ILE A 203 15.91 5.89 6.63
CA ILE A 203 16.45 4.62 7.16
C ILE A 203 15.33 3.76 7.78
N ALA A 204 14.43 4.37 8.56
CA ALA A 204 13.29 3.65 9.12
C ALA A 204 12.39 3.07 8.00
N ASN A 205 12.16 3.84 6.93
CA ASN A 205 11.44 3.37 5.73
C ASN A 205 12.16 2.21 5.02
N LEU A 206 13.49 2.18 5.04
CA LEU A 206 14.29 1.12 4.43
C LEU A 206 14.24 -0.18 5.25
N ILE A 207 14.35 -0.09 6.56
CA ILE A 207 14.47 -1.27 7.45
C ILE A 207 13.11 -1.91 7.73
N ALA A 208 12.06 -1.11 7.96
CA ALA A 208 10.75 -1.61 8.38
C ALA A 208 10.13 -2.71 7.48
N PRO A 209 10.22 -2.66 6.13
CA PRO A 209 9.64 -3.70 5.27
C PRO A 209 10.26 -5.09 5.46
N PHE A 210 11.48 -5.20 5.97
CA PHE A 210 12.15 -6.50 6.13
C PHE A 210 11.49 -7.38 7.19
N ILE A 211 10.95 -6.79 8.28
CA ILE A 211 10.20 -7.57 9.28
C ILE A 211 8.89 -8.10 8.68
N GLY A 212 8.18 -7.26 7.92
CA GLY A 212 6.96 -7.67 7.23
C GLY A 212 7.22 -8.80 6.23
N ARG A 213 8.31 -8.72 5.45
CA ARG A 213 8.76 -9.80 4.56
C ARG A 213 9.07 -11.08 5.34
N TYR A 214 9.83 -10.98 6.43
CA TYR A 214 10.20 -12.14 7.24
C TYR A 214 8.96 -12.86 7.78
N LEU A 215 8.03 -12.11 8.36
CA LEU A 215 6.78 -12.67 8.88
C LEU A 215 5.91 -13.26 7.76
N SER A 216 5.78 -12.57 6.63
CA SER A 216 5.02 -13.06 5.47
C SER A 216 5.61 -14.34 4.92
N TYR A 217 6.95 -14.42 4.82
CA TYR A 217 7.63 -15.65 4.42
C TYR A 217 7.33 -16.79 5.40
N LYS A 218 7.48 -16.58 6.70
CA LYS A 218 7.25 -17.58 7.75
C LYS A 218 5.81 -18.08 7.76
N PHE A 219 4.82 -17.20 7.54
CA PHE A 219 3.41 -17.58 7.52
C PHE A 219 3.02 -18.35 6.25
N PHE A 220 3.58 -17.99 5.11
CA PHE A 220 3.22 -18.62 3.84
C PHE A 220 4.02 -19.91 3.59
N PHE A 221 5.35 -19.88 3.74
CA PHE A 221 6.26 -20.96 3.42
C PHE A 221 6.53 -21.85 4.64
N THR A 222 5.56 -22.70 4.98
CA THR A 222 5.77 -23.77 5.99
C THR A 222 6.67 -24.85 5.44
N PRO A 223 7.42 -25.62 6.28
CA PRO A 223 8.34 -26.67 5.80
C PRO A 223 7.68 -27.68 4.85
N ARG A 224 6.47 -28.14 5.20
CA ARG A 224 5.69 -29.07 4.35
C ARG A 224 5.35 -28.43 3.00
N PHE A 225 4.94 -27.16 3.00
CA PHE A 225 4.56 -26.45 1.79
C PHE A 225 5.77 -26.18 0.87
N CYS A 226 6.94 -25.86 1.45
CA CYS A 226 8.19 -25.75 0.70
C CYS A 226 8.57 -27.06 0.04
N TYR A 227 8.42 -28.18 0.73
CA TYR A 227 8.70 -29.50 0.18
C TYR A 227 7.81 -29.81 -1.02
N GLU A 228 6.50 -29.60 -0.91
CA GLU A 228 5.56 -29.80 -2.01
C GLU A 228 5.89 -28.93 -3.23
N LEU A 229 6.23 -27.66 -3.02
CA LEU A 229 6.59 -26.74 -4.11
C LEU A 229 7.93 -27.08 -4.76
N SER A 230 8.90 -27.62 -4.00
CA SER A 230 10.25 -27.92 -4.51
C SER A 230 10.28 -29.07 -5.50
N GLN A 231 9.23 -29.90 -5.52
CA GLN A 231 9.12 -31.03 -6.45
C GLN A 231 8.82 -30.63 -7.90
N TYR A 232 8.42 -29.36 -8.11
CA TYR A 232 8.03 -28.89 -9.43
C TYR A 232 9.03 -27.90 -9.99
N HIS A 233 9.66 -28.26 -11.11
CA HIS A 233 10.45 -27.35 -11.91
C HIS A 233 9.55 -26.58 -12.88
N VAL A 234 9.67 -25.26 -12.87
CA VAL A 234 8.84 -24.35 -13.68
C VAL A 234 9.59 -23.96 -14.94
N ALA A 235 9.09 -24.38 -16.10
CA ALA A 235 9.66 -24.03 -17.39
C ALA A 235 9.41 -22.55 -17.74
N ALA A 236 10.34 -21.94 -18.51
CA ALA A 236 10.21 -20.54 -18.92
C ALA A 236 8.95 -20.27 -19.78
N ASN A 237 8.58 -21.25 -20.63
CA ASN A 237 7.38 -21.17 -21.46
C ASN A 237 6.09 -21.13 -20.63
N GLU A 238 6.02 -21.89 -19.53
CA GLU A 238 4.88 -21.89 -18.61
C GLU A 238 4.76 -20.53 -17.90
N LYS A 239 5.88 -19.96 -17.46
CA LYS A 239 5.91 -18.62 -16.85
C LYS A 239 5.36 -17.58 -17.81
N TRP A 240 5.82 -17.59 -19.06
CA TRP A 240 5.40 -16.62 -20.07
C TRP A 240 3.94 -16.75 -20.44
N ALA A 241 3.45 -17.99 -20.61
CA ALA A 241 2.04 -18.25 -20.88
C ALA A 241 1.14 -17.71 -19.74
N LEU A 242 1.52 -18.02 -18.49
CA LEU A 242 0.79 -17.54 -17.32
C LEU A 242 0.86 -16.03 -17.14
N PHE A 243 2.02 -15.42 -17.39
CA PHE A 243 2.18 -13.96 -17.37
C PHE A 243 1.21 -13.27 -18.34
N LYS A 244 1.05 -13.77 -19.58
CA LYS A 244 0.11 -13.20 -20.56
C LYS A 244 -1.33 -13.22 -20.06
N ILE A 245 -1.74 -14.27 -19.34
CA ILE A 245 -3.09 -14.36 -18.77
C ILE A 245 -3.29 -13.31 -17.68
N ILE A 246 -2.30 -13.16 -16.79
CA ILE A 246 -2.36 -12.19 -15.68
C ILE A 246 -2.32 -10.78 -16.22
N TRP A 247 -1.42 -10.48 -17.18
CA TRP A 247 -1.28 -9.16 -17.81
C TRP A 247 -2.57 -8.68 -18.48
N TYR A 248 -3.28 -9.57 -19.18
CA TYR A 248 -4.55 -9.23 -19.84
C TYR A 248 -5.58 -8.64 -18.86
N ASN A 249 -5.62 -9.14 -17.63
CA ASN A 249 -6.53 -8.63 -16.61
C ASN A 249 -5.92 -7.47 -15.80
N ALA A 250 -4.61 -7.48 -15.57
CA ALA A 250 -3.92 -6.46 -14.80
C ALA A 250 -3.96 -5.08 -15.51
N GLN A 251 -3.73 -5.03 -16.82
CA GLN A 251 -3.75 -3.77 -17.58
C GLN A 251 -5.08 -3.02 -17.48
N LYS A 252 -6.21 -3.73 -17.36
CA LYS A 252 -7.54 -3.10 -17.20
C LYS A 252 -7.64 -2.36 -15.87
N LEU A 253 -7.08 -2.91 -14.81
CA LEU A 253 -7.02 -2.27 -13.49
C LEU A 253 -5.96 -1.15 -13.46
N GLY A 254 -4.89 -1.28 -14.24
CA GLY A 254 -3.84 -0.26 -14.33
C GLY A 254 -4.37 1.11 -14.74
N LEU A 255 -5.30 1.15 -15.70
CA LEU A 255 -5.96 2.41 -16.10
C LEU A 255 -6.73 3.06 -14.96
N VAL A 256 -7.39 2.26 -14.12
CA VAL A 256 -8.10 2.76 -12.92
C VAL A 256 -7.11 3.34 -11.91
N PHE A 257 -5.96 2.71 -11.70
CA PHE A 257 -4.93 3.22 -10.80
C PHE A 257 -4.30 4.52 -11.31
N ILE A 258 -4.05 4.65 -12.62
CA ILE A 258 -3.57 5.90 -13.22
C ILE A 258 -4.57 7.04 -12.97
N GLY A 259 -5.86 6.81 -13.22
CA GLY A 259 -6.91 7.81 -12.95
C GLY A 259 -6.99 8.19 -11.47
N SER A 260 -6.93 7.20 -10.57
CA SER A 260 -6.94 7.42 -9.13
C SER A 260 -5.72 8.23 -8.65
N TYR A 261 -4.54 7.93 -9.19
CA TYR A 261 -3.34 8.70 -8.88
C TYR A 261 -3.46 10.15 -9.35
N ALA A 262 -3.91 10.36 -10.58
CA ALA A 262 -4.08 11.70 -11.15
C ALA A 262 -5.00 12.56 -10.27
N ILE A 263 -6.09 11.99 -9.77
CA ILE A 263 -7.04 12.69 -8.90
C ILE A 263 -6.44 12.99 -7.52
N ASN A 264 -5.72 12.03 -6.91
CA ASN A 264 -5.36 12.12 -5.49
C ASN A 264 -3.94 12.63 -5.23
N LYS A 265 -3.01 12.56 -6.20
CA LYS A 265 -1.58 12.82 -5.98
C LYS A 265 -0.94 13.80 -6.95
N CYS A 266 -1.54 14.01 -8.13
CA CYS A 266 -0.95 14.85 -9.16
C CYS A 266 -0.79 16.32 -8.69
N SER A 267 -1.70 16.82 -7.87
CA SER A 267 -1.65 18.17 -7.33
C SER A 267 -0.38 18.41 -6.50
N MET A 268 0.00 17.47 -5.64
CA MET A 268 1.22 17.58 -4.83
C MET A 268 2.48 17.50 -5.70
N PHE A 269 2.47 16.64 -6.72
CA PHE A 269 3.60 16.55 -7.65
C PHE A 269 3.80 17.85 -8.44
N LEU A 270 2.71 18.45 -8.93
CA LEU A 270 2.75 19.74 -9.63
C LEU A 270 3.14 20.87 -8.68
N ALA A 271 2.61 20.90 -7.47
CA ALA A 271 2.98 21.89 -6.44
C ALA A 271 4.50 21.94 -6.22
N GLY A 272 5.16 20.77 -6.19
CA GLY A 272 6.61 20.67 -6.06
C GLY A 272 7.43 21.33 -7.18
N LEU A 273 6.80 21.65 -8.33
CA LEU A 273 7.48 22.34 -9.44
C LEU A 273 7.39 23.88 -9.33
N TYR A 274 6.44 24.41 -8.55
CA TYR A 274 6.08 25.83 -8.53
C TYR A 274 6.15 26.47 -7.14
N LEU A 275 6.05 25.69 -6.07
CA LEU A 275 6.04 26.16 -4.68
C LEU A 275 7.40 25.89 -4.02
N SER A 276 7.72 26.70 -2.99
CA SER A 276 8.85 26.48 -2.11
C SER A 276 8.66 25.22 -1.23
N LEU A 277 9.73 24.67 -0.67
CA LEU A 277 9.64 23.50 0.22
C LEU A 277 8.83 23.82 1.49
N GLU A 278 8.89 25.03 2.01
CA GLU A 278 8.08 25.50 3.15
C GLU A 278 6.58 25.49 2.84
N GLU A 279 6.21 26.02 1.66
CA GLU A 279 4.82 25.98 1.18
C GLU A 279 4.33 24.56 0.96
N ILE A 280 5.20 23.68 0.45
CA ILE A 280 4.92 22.25 0.26
C ILE A 280 4.74 21.56 1.60
N ALA A 281 5.52 21.93 2.63
CA ALA A 281 5.34 21.39 3.98
C ALA A 281 3.93 21.69 4.51
N SER A 282 3.49 22.94 4.40
CA SER A 282 2.15 23.38 4.81
C SER A 282 1.04 22.68 4.01
N TYR A 283 1.20 22.59 2.69
CA TYR A 283 0.25 21.91 1.80
C TYR A 283 0.18 20.40 2.09
N GLY A 284 1.33 19.75 2.30
CA GLY A 284 1.42 18.34 2.63
C GLY A 284 0.77 17.98 3.96
N LEU A 285 0.99 18.83 4.97
CA LEU A 285 0.34 18.71 6.28
C LEU A 285 -1.19 18.81 6.16
N MET A 286 -1.68 19.80 5.40
CA MET A 286 -3.12 19.95 5.14
C MET A 286 -3.70 18.68 4.47
N ILE A 287 -3.06 18.18 3.43
CA ILE A 287 -3.50 16.94 2.75
C ILE A 287 -3.49 15.76 3.72
N GLN A 288 -2.46 15.61 4.56
CA GLN A 288 -2.36 14.52 5.52
C GLN A 288 -3.53 14.55 6.51
N LEU A 289 -3.85 15.70 7.09
CA LEU A 289 -4.96 15.84 8.03
C LEU A 289 -6.32 15.63 7.35
N MET A 290 -6.53 16.18 6.15
CA MET A 290 -7.76 15.95 5.37
C MET A 290 -7.93 14.48 4.96
N THR A 291 -6.84 13.78 4.71
CA THR A 291 -6.87 12.32 4.42
C THR A 291 -7.42 11.55 5.63
N VAL A 292 -7.05 11.92 6.85
CA VAL A 292 -7.59 11.30 8.08
C VAL A 292 -9.11 11.52 8.17
N VAL A 293 -9.57 12.75 7.98
CA VAL A 293 -11.02 13.08 7.96
C VAL A 293 -11.74 12.21 6.93
N THR A 294 -11.19 12.12 5.72
CA THR A 294 -11.77 11.32 4.63
C THR A 294 -11.85 9.85 4.99
N ILE A 295 -10.76 9.26 5.52
CA ILE A 295 -10.72 7.82 5.84
C ILE A 295 -11.68 7.49 6.99
N VAL A 296 -11.72 8.30 8.05
CA VAL A 296 -12.69 8.11 9.15
C VAL A 296 -14.12 8.11 8.60
N SER A 297 -14.43 9.07 7.72
CA SER A 297 -15.76 9.20 7.12
C SER A 297 -16.10 8.04 6.19
N THR A 298 -15.15 7.58 5.37
CA THR A 298 -15.38 6.49 4.40
C THR A 298 -15.41 5.10 5.06
N THR A 299 -14.83 4.94 6.25
CA THR A 299 -14.73 3.62 6.91
C THR A 299 -16.10 2.98 7.10
N PHE A 300 -17.10 3.76 7.53
CA PHE A 300 -18.45 3.22 7.73
C PHE A 300 -19.10 2.72 6.42
N PHE A 301 -18.82 3.38 5.31
CA PHE A 301 -19.28 2.96 3.99
C PHE A 301 -18.60 1.65 3.55
N THR A 302 -17.27 1.57 3.64
CA THR A 302 -16.52 0.38 3.21
C THR A 302 -16.85 -0.87 4.01
N VAL A 303 -17.20 -0.71 5.31
CA VAL A 303 -17.67 -1.81 6.16
C VAL A 303 -19.01 -2.36 5.68
N SER A 304 -19.85 -1.52 5.09
CA SER A 304 -21.17 -1.90 4.62
C SER A 304 -21.19 -2.51 3.21
N GLU A 305 -20.07 -2.47 2.46
CA GLU A 305 -19.98 -3.00 1.08
C GLU A 305 -20.38 -4.49 0.96
N PRO A 306 -19.98 -5.40 1.88
CA PRO A 306 -20.41 -6.80 1.79
C PRO A 306 -21.93 -6.96 1.95
N GLU A 307 -22.57 -6.12 2.79
CA GLU A 307 -24.02 -6.12 2.98
C GLU A 307 -24.75 -5.62 1.73
N PHE A 308 -24.21 -4.60 1.04
CA PHE A 308 -24.73 -4.15 -0.25
C PHE A 308 -24.68 -5.26 -1.30
N ALA A 309 -23.57 -6.00 -1.35
CA ALA A 309 -23.40 -7.11 -2.27
C ALA A 309 -24.43 -8.24 -1.96
N ALA A 310 -24.63 -8.57 -0.71
CA ALA A 310 -25.63 -9.59 -0.30
C ALA A 310 -27.05 -9.18 -0.67
N LEU A 311 -27.45 -7.94 -0.35
CA LEU A 311 -28.79 -7.41 -0.69
C LEU A 311 -29.02 -7.39 -2.20
N ARG A 312 -27.99 -7.13 -2.99
CA ARG A 312 -28.06 -7.16 -4.46
C ARG A 312 -28.27 -8.59 -4.99
N VAL A 313 -27.55 -9.58 -4.44
CA VAL A 313 -27.70 -11.00 -4.80
C VAL A 313 -29.09 -11.50 -4.44
N ASP A 314 -29.63 -11.08 -3.28
CA ASP A 314 -30.97 -11.42 -2.82
C ASP A 314 -32.09 -10.69 -3.57
N ASN A 315 -31.77 -9.83 -4.55
CA ASN A 315 -32.72 -8.98 -5.29
C ASN A 315 -33.57 -8.05 -4.40
N LYS A 316 -33.13 -7.72 -3.18
CA LYS A 316 -33.81 -6.83 -2.24
C LYS A 316 -33.50 -5.36 -2.53
N ARG A 317 -33.96 -4.85 -3.66
CA ARG A 317 -33.61 -3.52 -4.19
C ARG A 317 -33.96 -2.38 -3.24
N GLU A 318 -35.14 -2.40 -2.62
CA GLU A 318 -35.58 -1.34 -1.69
C GLU A 318 -34.71 -1.28 -0.44
N ALA A 319 -34.43 -2.44 0.18
CA ALA A 319 -33.53 -2.53 1.33
C ALA A 319 -32.12 -2.06 0.99
N LEU A 320 -31.63 -2.39 -0.22
CA LEU A 320 -30.34 -1.91 -0.72
C LEU A 320 -30.30 -0.38 -0.82
N ILE A 321 -31.33 0.24 -1.41
CA ILE A 321 -31.40 1.70 -1.56
C ILE A 321 -31.47 2.38 -0.20
N GLN A 322 -32.31 1.90 0.73
CA GLN A 322 -32.41 2.44 2.08
C GLN A 322 -31.10 2.35 2.84
N LYS A 323 -30.46 1.17 2.81
CA LYS A 323 -29.18 0.96 3.48
C LYS A 323 -28.07 1.83 2.89
N PHE A 324 -27.99 1.94 1.55
CA PHE A 324 -27.04 2.80 0.86
C PHE A 324 -27.24 4.27 1.23
N ALA A 325 -28.51 4.78 1.18
CA ALA A 325 -28.83 6.15 1.54
C ALA A 325 -28.47 6.45 3.01
N PHE A 326 -28.79 5.54 3.92
CA PHE A 326 -28.43 5.68 5.34
C PHE A 326 -26.91 5.77 5.53
N THR A 327 -26.16 4.88 4.87
CA THR A 327 -24.70 4.85 4.96
C THR A 327 -24.06 6.10 4.38
N MET A 328 -24.60 6.61 3.25
CA MET A 328 -24.14 7.86 2.64
C MET A 328 -24.41 9.08 3.52
N ASN A 329 -25.57 9.14 4.18
CA ASN A 329 -25.89 10.22 5.12
C ASN A 329 -24.91 10.23 6.30
N ILE A 330 -24.57 9.07 6.88
CA ILE A 330 -23.55 8.98 7.92
C ILE A 330 -22.19 9.45 7.40
N TYR A 331 -21.80 9.03 6.21
CA TYR A 331 -20.56 9.49 5.57
C TYR A 331 -20.50 11.02 5.49
N TYR A 332 -21.54 11.68 4.97
CA TYR A 332 -21.57 13.14 4.86
C TYR A 332 -21.56 13.84 6.23
N ILE A 333 -22.29 13.33 7.21
CA ILE A 333 -22.30 13.89 8.57
C ILE A 333 -20.91 13.80 9.20
N LEU A 334 -20.27 12.63 9.14
CA LEU A 334 -18.92 12.44 9.68
C LEU A 334 -17.89 13.30 8.97
N PHE A 335 -18.00 13.45 7.65
CA PHE A 335 -17.12 14.30 6.87
C PHE A 335 -17.27 15.77 7.25
N LEU A 336 -18.50 16.28 7.38
CA LEU A 336 -18.78 17.65 7.81
C LEU A 336 -18.26 17.92 9.23
N ILE A 337 -18.54 17.00 10.18
CA ILE A 337 -18.00 17.12 11.55
C ILE A 337 -16.48 17.13 11.53
N GLY A 338 -15.86 16.23 10.76
CA GLY A 338 -14.42 16.17 10.61
C GLY A 338 -13.82 17.47 10.04
N CYS A 339 -14.45 18.08 9.02
CA CYS A 339 -14.03 19.36 8.46
C CYS A 339 -14.18 20.50 9.48
N ILE A 340 -15.27 20.57 10.22
CA ILE A 340 -15.48 21.58 11.27
C ILE A 340 -14.42 21.42 12.36
N CYS A 341 -14.20 20.19 12.86
CA CYS A 341 -13.16 19.90 13.84
C CYS A 341 -11.77 20.31 13.31
N PHE A 342 -11.49 20.02 12.04
CA PHE A 342 -10.23 20.41 11.41
C PHE A 342 -10.03 21.94 11.43
N VAL A 343 -11.02 22.70 10.97
CA VAL A 343 -10.94 24.18 10.94
C VAL A 343 -10.76 24.78 12.33
N LEU A 344 -11.43 24.22 13.34
CA LEU A 344 -11.37 24.72 14.72
C LEU A 344 -10.07 24.32 15.44
N LEU A 345 -9.57 23.12 15.20
CA LEU A 345 -8.41 22.56 15.93
C LEU A 345 -7.07 22.82 15.24
N ALA A 346 -7.04 23.03 13.91
CA ALA A 346 -5.79 23.25 13.19
C ALA A 346 -4.97 24.44 13.72
N PRO A 347 -5.54 25.64 13.99
CA PRO A 347 -4.78 26.76 14.55
C PRO A 347 -4.20 26.43 15.93
N PHE A 348 -4.98 25.71 16.77
CA PHE A 348 -4.54 25.33 18.11
C PHE A 348 -3.39 24.30 18.06
N ILE A 349 -3.47 23.32 17.16
CA ILE A 349 -2.42 22.33 16.96
C ILE A 349 -1.14 22.98 16.44
N LEU A 350 -1.25 23.90 15.48
CA LEU A 350 -0.11 24.62 14.93
C LEU A 350 0.57 25.49 15.99
N ASN A 351 -0.18 26.23 16.79
CA ASN A 351 0.36 27.04 17.88
C ASN A 351 1.03 26.20 18.98
N LEU A 352 0.58 24.95 19.21
CA LEU A 352 1.19 24.04 20.17
C LEU A 352 2.54 23.52 19.68
N ILE A 353 2.77 23.53 18.37
CA ILE A 353 3.99 23.02 17.72
C ILE A 353 5.04 24.13 17.61
N ASP A 354 4.62 25.37 17.39
CA ASP A 354 5.49 26.58 17.30
C ASP A 354 6.00 27.04 18.67
N SER A 355 5.52 26.47 19.77
CA SER A 355 5.97 26.72 21.15
C SER A 355 6.91 25.63 21.64
#